data_3df4c5a71aa79758ae6370bb6c09b170
#
_entry.id   3df4c5a71aa79758ae6370bb6c09b170
#
_cell.length_a   1.000
_cell.length_b   1.000
_cell.length_c   1.000
_cell.angle_alpha   90.00
_cell.angle_beta   90.00
_cell.angle_gamma   90.00
#
_symmetry.space_group_name_H-M   'P 1'
#
loop_
_entity.id
_entity.type
_entity.pdbx_description
1 polymer ?
#
loop_
_entity_poly.entity_id
_entity_poly.type
_entity_poly.pdbx_seq_one_letter_code
_entity_poly.pdbx_strand_id
1 'polypeptide(L)'
;GSSALGFWNEFIDFDKKHVELIGVEAKYAAPLSTNAKVAILHGAAQYCLTDKEGQIAETHSLSAGLDYPGSSPLHGLLKDSGRARYTNASDKEALAAFKLITKLEDIRPSLEPAHAWSECIRLAPKLKKSDVIVVNNCGKGYKDKKIYIEQLGYYPK
;
A
#
# COMPACT_ATOMS: atom_id res chain seq x y z
N GLY A 1 -5.77 5.79 -2.20
CA GLY A 1 -5.69 4.49 -2.91
C GLY A 1 -6.22 4.49 -4.34
N SER A 2 -6.41 5.68 -4.97
CA SER A 2 -6.96 5.77 -6.34
C SER A 2 -6.12 5.04 -7.40
N SER A 3 -4.80 5.01 -7.24
CA SER A 3 -3.90 4.27 -8.14
C SER A 3 -4.19 2.77 -8.14
N ALA A 4 -4.44 2.19 -6.97
CA ALA A 4 -4.81 0.79 -6.85
C ALA A 4 -6.18 0.52 -7.49
N LEU A 5 -7.19 1.37 -7.25
CA LEU A 5 -8.52 1.24 -7.85
C LEU A 5 -8.45 1.30 -9.38
N GLY A 6 -7.71 2.27 -9.94
CA GLY A 6 -7.53 2.37 -11.39
C GLY A 6 -6.78 1.15 -11.98
N PHE A 7 -5.77 0.65 -11.28
CA PHE A 7 -5.02 -0.54 -11.70
C PHE A 7 -5.86 -1.82 -11.64
N TRP A 8 -6.79 -1.93 -10.68
CA TRP A 8 -7.65 -3.09 -10.52
C TRP A 8 -8.93 -3.05 -11.35
N ASN A 9 -9.29 -1.91 -11.94
CA ASN A 9 -10.60 -1.69 -12.56
C ASN A 9 -11.04 -2.84 -13.44
N GLU A 10 -10.19 -3.27 -14.37
CA GLU A 10 -10.50 -4.36 -15.32
C GLU A 10 -10.53 -5.76 -14.66
N PHE A 11 -10.06 -5.88 -13.42
CA PHE A 11 -9.94 -7.16 -12.72
C PHE A 11 -10.95 -7.31 -11.57
N ILE A 12 -11.73 -6.27 -11.26
CA ILE A 12 -12.66 -6.30 -10.13
C ILE A 12 -13.70 -7.42 -10.28
N ASP A 13 -14.20 -7.63 -11.49
CA ASP A 13 -15.22 -8.62 -11.80
C ASP A 13 -14.67 -10.04 -12.04
N PHE A 14 -13.34 -10.21 -12.07
CA PHE A 14 -12.75 -11.53 -12.19
C PHE A 14 -12.93 -12.35 -10.91
N ASP A 15 -13.11 -13.66 -11.06
CA ASP A 15 -13.14 -14.56 -9.92
C ASP A 15 -11.81 -14.46 -9.14
N LYS A 16 -11.93 -14.28 -7.84
CA LYS A 16 -10.80 -14.21 -6.89
C LYS A 16 -9.83 -15.41 -7.01
N LYS A 17 -10.34 -16.57 -7.44
CA LYS A 17 -9.51 -17.77 -7.69
C LYS A 17 -8.52 -17.58 -8.84
N HIS A 18 -8.82 -16.69 -9.77
CA HIS A 18 -7.97 -16.43 -10.93
C HIS A 18 -7.09 -15.18 -10.75
N VAL A 19 -7.62 -14.15 -10.09
CA VAL A 19 -6.91 -12.88 -9.87
C VAL A 19 -7.13 -12.42 -8.42
N GLU A 20 -6.11 -12.53 -7.60
CA GLU A 20 -6.11 -11.95 -6.25
C GLU A 20 -5.72 -10.47 -6.30
N LEU A 21 -6.51 -9.61 -5.67
CA LEU A 21 -6.23 -8.19 -5.52
C LEU A 21 -5.70 -7.92 -4.11
N ILE A 22 -4.49 -7.35 -4.01
CA ILE A 22 -3.82 -7.11 -2.73
C ILE A 22 -3.48 -5.63 -2.60
N GLY A 23 -4.10 -4.95 -1.64
CA GLY A 23 -3.76 -3.59 -1.24
C GLY A 23 -2.74 -3.60 -0.10
N VAL A 24 -1.73 -2.74 -0.20
CA VAL A 24 -0.70 -2.60 0.83
C VAL A 24 -0.71 -1.19 1.38
N GLU A 25 -0.98 -1.07 2.67
CA GLU A 25 -1.05 0.19 3.40
C GLU A 25 0.25 0.46 4.17
N ALA A 26 0.47 1.70 4.57
CA ALA A 26 1.51 2.01 5.56
C ALA A 26 1.06 1.55 6.95
N LYS A 27 1.93 0.89 7.71
CA LYS A 27 1.61 0.22 8.98
C LYS A 27 0.88 1.10 10.00
N TYR A 28 1.25 2.37 10.10
CA TYR A 28 0.64 3.29 11.05
C TYR A 28 -0.43 4.20 10.42
N ALA A 29 -0.85 3.89 9.18
CA ALA A 29 -1.94 4.52 8.45
C ALA A 29 -2.69 3.43 7.65
N ALA A 30 -3.22 2.41 8.34
CA ALA A 30 -3.71 1.18 7.74
C ALA A 30 -5.18 0.87 8.13
N PRO A 31 -6.17 1.68 7.74
CA PRO A 31 -7.56 1.49 8.12
C PRO A 31 -8.19 0.21 7.54
N LEU A 32 -7.70 -0.30 6.42
CA LEU A 32 -8.31 -1.49 5.78
C LEU A 32 -7.72 -2.80 6.30
N SER A 33 -6.44 -2.82 6.65
CA SER A 33 -5.75 -4.03 7.12
C SER A 33 -5.71 -4.18 8.65
N THR A 34 -6.35 -3.25 9.37
CA THR A 34 -6.50 -3.29 10.82
C THR A 34 -7.99 -3.34 11.23
N ASN A 35 -8.27 -3.26 12.53
CA ASN A 35 -9.64 -3.24 13.08
C ASN A 35 -10.25 -1.83 13.11
N ALA A 36 -10.00 -1.02 12.08
CA ALA A 36 -10.62 0.29 11.97
C ALA A 36 -12.14 0.17 11.80
N LYS A 37 -12.85 1.23 12.18
CA LYS A 37 -14.31 1.31 12.10
C LYS A 37 -14.72 2.28 10.98
N VAL A 38 -15.97 2.14 10.53
CA VAL A 38 -16.54 3.13 9.61
C VAL A 38 -16.84 4.41 10.38
N ALA A 39 -16.33 5.53 9.89
CA ALA A 39 -16.56 6.87 10.40
C ALA A 39 -16.72 7.86 9.25
N ILE A 40 -17.15 9.09 9.55
CA ILE A 40 -17.25 10.16 8.55
C ILE A 40 -15.95 10.95 8.53
N LEU A 41 -15.31 10.95 7.38
CA LEU A 41 -14.11 11.75 7.16
C LEU A 41 -14.17 12.41 5.78
N HIS A 42 -13.95 13.73 5.72
CA HIS A 42 -14.06 14.53 4.49
C HIS A 42 -15.36 14.30 3.71
N GLY A 43 -16.49 14.20 4.44
CA GLY A 43 -17.82 14.06 3.84
C GLY A 43 -18.20 12.67 3.34
N ALA A 44 -17.37 11.64 3.58
CA ALA A 44 -17.64 10.27 3.18
C ALA A 44 -17.60 9.30 4.36
N ALA A 45 -18.53 8.32 4.37
CA ALA A 45 -18.47 7.18 5.27
C ALA A 45 -17.42 6.20 4.74
N GLN A 46 -16.39 5.95 5.54
CA GLN A 46 -15.25 5.13 5.14
C GLN A 46 -14.57 4.50 6.35
N TYR A 47 -13.77 3.47 6.16
CA TYR A 47 -12.94 2.94 7.22
C TYR A 47 -11.93 3.99 7.67
N CYS A 48 -11.91 4.28 8.97
CA CYS A 48 -11.01 5.27 9.57
C CYS A 48 -10.35 4.71 10.82
N LEU A 49 -9.09 5.07 11.00
CA LEU A 49 -8.41 4.91 12.28
C LEU A 49 -8.95 5.96 13.25
N THR A 50 -9.41 5.51 14.41
CA THR A 50 -9.92 6.37 15.47
C THR A 50 -9.21 6.07 16.78
N ASP A 51 -9.10 7.06 17.64
CA ASP A 51 -8.67 6.92 19.00
C ASP A 51 -9.76 6.30 19.90
N LYS A 52 -9.52 6.23 21.20
CA LYS A 52 -10.45 5.64 22.19
C LYS A 52 -11.71 6.47 22.35
N GLU A 53 -11.66 7.75 22.13
CA GLU A 53 -12.74 8.73 22.18
C GLU A 53 -13.56 8.76 20.88
N GLY A 54 -13.14 8.01 19.86
CA GLY A 54 -13.80 7.95 18.54
C GLY A 54 -13.42 9.10 17.60
N GLN A 55 -12.43 9.91 17.96
CA GLN A 55 -11.88 10.94 17.09
C GLN A 55 -10.95 10.33 16.06
N ILE A 56 -10.79 10.98 14.91
CA ILE A 56 -9.85 10.53 13.88
C ILE A 56 -8.43 10.54 14.47
N ALA A 57 -7.78 9.39 14.43
CA ALA A 57 -6.43 9.21 14.96
C ALA A 57 -5.37 9.89 14.10
N GLU A 58 -4.30 10.35 14.73
CA GLU A 58 -3.09 10.74 14.00
C GLU A 58 -2.44 9.51 13.38
N THR A 59 -1.89 9.71 12.20
CA THR A 59 -1.19 8.67 11.44
C THR A 59 0.24 9.09 11.17
N HIS A 60 1.07 8.14 10.76
CA HIS A 60 2.44 8.40 10.38
C HIS A 60 2.90 7.45 9.28
N SER A 61 3.50 8.01 8.24
CA SER A 61 4.29 7.28 7.24
C SER A 61 5.29 8.22 6.59
N LEU A 62 6.44 7.70 6.20
CA LEU A 62 7.37 8.41 5.32
C LEU A 62 6.76 8.63 3.92
N SER A 63 5.80 7.80 3.53
CA SER A 63 5.06 7.94 2.29
C SER A 63 3.90 8.91 2.45
N ALA A 64 4.05 10.14 1.94
CA ALA A 64 3.00 11.15 2.01
C ALA A 64 1.67 10.69 1.39
N GLY A 65 1.71 9.86 0.34
CA GLY A 65 0.51 9.33 -0.31
C GLY A 65 -0.20 8.23 0.47
N LEU A 66 0.45 7.63 1.48
CA LEU A 66 -0.13 6.61 2.36
C LEU A 66 -0.40 7.12 3.78
N ASP A 67 0.08 8.30 4.13
CA ASP A 67 -0.12 8.89 5.46
C ASP A 67 -1.50 9.55 5.56
N TYR A 68 -2.51 8.72 5.76
CA TYR A 68 -3.91 9.14 5.83
C TYR A 68 -4.73 8.16 6.69
N PRO A 69 -5.55 8.64 7.62
CA PRO A 69 -6.26 7.79 8.58
C PRO A 69 -7.49 7.07 8.01
N GLY A 70 -7.90 7.38 6.79
CA GLY A 70 -9.10 6.84 6.15
C GLY A 70 -8.80 6.06 4.87
N SER A 71 -9.86 5.54 4.27
CA SER A 71 -9.80 4.88 2.96
C SER A 71 -10.97 5.34 2.09
N SER A 72 -10.89 5.14 0.79
CA SER A 72 -12.05 5.39 -0.07
C SER A 72 -13.18 4.38 0.24
N PRO A 73 -14.46 4.78 0.13
CA PRO A 73 -15.60 3.85 0.27
C PRO A 73 -15.52 2.65 -0.68
N LEU A 74 -14.95 2.81 -1.88
CA LEU A 74 -14.75 1.71 -2.83
C LEU A 74 -13.77 0.67 -2.30
N HIS A 75 -12.69 1.08 -1.64
CA HIS A 75 -11.81 0.13 -0.98
C HIS A 75 -12.51 -0.61 0.17
N GLY A 76 -13.38 0.09 0.91
CA GLY A 76 -14.24 -0.52 1.93
C GLY A 76 -15.14 -1.61 1.33
N LEU A 77 -15.80 -1.31 0.23
CA LEU A 77 -16.64 -2.27 -0.50
C LEU A 77 -15.86 -3.50 -0.96
N LEU A 78 -14.66 -3.31 -1.54
CA LEU A 78 -13.81 -4.41 -1.99
C LEU A 78 -13.29 -5.27 -0.82
N LYS A 79 -13.06 -4.67 0.34
CA LYS A 79 -12.74 -5.38 1.59
C LYS A 79 -13.92 -6.21 2.06
N ASP A 80 -15.08 -5.60 2.23
CA ASP A 80 -16.26 -6.21 2.84
C ASP A 80 -16.84 -7.33 1.97
N SER A 81 -16.80 -7.17 0.64
CA SER A 81 -17.16 -8.22 -0.32
C SER A 81 -16.12 -9.35 -0.39
N GLY A 82 -14.97 -9.20 0.25
CA GLY A 82 -13.87 -10.15 0.16
C GLY A 82 -13.21 -10.19 -1.22
N ARG A 83 -13.49 -9.20 -2.10
CA ARG A 83 -12.89 -9.15 -3.43
C ARG A 83 -11.41 -8.79 -3.37
N ALA A 84 -11.02 -7.89 -2.49
CA ALA A 84 -9.63 -7.52 -2.28
C ALA A 84 -9.20 -7.84 -0.84
N ARG A 85 -7.96 -8.25 -0.69
CA ARG A 85 -7.28 -8.41 0.58
C ARG A 85 -6.39 -7.19 0.84
N TYR A 86 -6.31 -6.77 2.10
CA TYR A 86 -5.44 -5.68 2.52
C TYR A 86 -4.41 -6.16 3.53
N THR A 87 -3.21 -5.65 3.42
CA THR A 87 -2.09 -5.87 4.32
C THR A 87 -1.35 -4.56 4.54
N ASN A 88 -0.36 -4.54 5.39
CA ASN A 88 0.45 -3.36 5.61
C ASN A 88 1.95 -3.68 5.67
N ALA A 89 2.74 -2.64 5.45
CA ALA A 89 4.18 -2.67 5.60
C ALA A 89 4.64 -1.43 6.39
N SER A 90 5.70 -1.60 7.16
CA SER A 90 6.37 -0.50 7.85
C SER A 90 7.26 0.30 6.88
N ASP A 91 7.58 1.53 7.24
CA ASP A 91 8.55 2.35 6.50
C ASP A 91 9.90 1.63 6.34
N LYS A 92 10.34 0.89 7.37
CA LYS A 92 11.57 0.08 7.31
C LYS A 92 11.50 -1.00 6.24
N GLU A 93 10.38 -1.71 6.13
CA GLU A 93 10.17 -2.73 5.08
C GLU A 93 10.10 -2.09 3.69
N ALA A 94 9.42 -0.96 3.56
CA ALA A 94 9.37 -0.21 2.30
C ALA A 94 10.76 0.28 1.86
N LEU A 95 11.57 0.81 2.76
CA LEU A 95 12.95 1.23 2.48
C LEU A 95 13.85 0.04 2.10
N ALA A 96 13.68 -1.11 2.75
CA ALA A 96 14.40 -2.34 2.39
C ALA A 96 14.00 -2.83 1.00
N ALA A 97 12.72 -2.80 0.67
CA ALA A 97 12.20 -3.13 -0.66
C ALA A 97 12.75 -2.18 -1.74
N PHE A 98 12.77 -0.86 -1.48
CA PHE A 98 13.39 0.11 -2.38
C PHE A 98 14.86 -0.26 -2.69
N LYS A 99 15.65 -0.54 -1.66
CA LYS A 99 17.07 -0.94 -1.85
C LYS A 99 17.21 -2.19 -2.71
N LEU A 100 16.40 -3.20 -2.43
CA LEU A 100 16.47 -4.48 -3.13
C LEU A 100 16.08 -4.33 -4.60
N ILE A 101 14.93 -3.70 -4.87
CA ILE A 101 14.44 -3.52 -6.25
C ILE A 101 15.37 -2.61 -7.05
N THR A 102 15.87 -1.53 -6.45
CA THR A 102 16.86 -0.68 -7.13
C THR A 102 18.12 -1.45 -7.48
N LYS A 103 18.60 -2.32 -6.58
CA LYS A 103 19.79 -3.14 -6.83
C LYS A 103 19.62 -4.19 -7.91
N LEU A 104 18.45 -4.84 -7.94
CA LEU A 104 18.20 -5.98 -8.83
C LEU A 104 17.69 -5.56 -10.22
N GLU A 105 16.83 -4.54 -10.27
CA GLU A 105 16.08 -4.17 -11.46
C GLU A 105 16.40 -2.77 -11.99
N ASP A 106 17.27 -2.01 -11.30
CA ASP A 106 17.55 -0.58 -11.55
C ASP A 106 16.28 0.30 -11.55
N ILE A 107 15.21 -0.16 -10.91
CA ILE A 107 13.97 0.58 -10.72
C ILE A 107 14.04 1.35 -9.41
N ARG A 108 13.75 2.64 -9.44
CA ARG A 108 13.68 3.51 -8.26
C ARG A 108 12.22 3.85 -7.95
N PRO A 109 11.51 3.00 -7.20
CA PRO A 109 10.11 3.24 -6.86
C PRO A 109 9.96 4.46 -5.94
N SER A 110 8.82 5.13 -5.98
CA SER A 110 8.45 6.03 -4.88
C SER A 110 8.08 5.23 -3.63
N LEU A 111 7.88 5.90 -2.50
CA LEU A 111 7.56 5.22 -1.23
C LEU A 111 6.24 4.46 -1.28
N GLU A 112 5.24 4.94 -2.01
CA GLU A 112 3.96 4.25 -2.15
C GLU A 112 4.14 2.84 -2.75
N PRO A 113 4.69 2.66 -3.98
CA PRO A 113 4.92 1.32 -4.51
C PRO A 113 6.01 0.55 -3.76
N ALA A 114 6.93 1.20 -3.02
CA ALA A 114 7.88 0.50 -2.16
C ALA A 114 7.17 -0.34 -1.08
N HIS A 115 6.03 0.12 -0.56
CA HIS A 115 5.17 -0.68 0.33
C HIS A 115 4.61 -1.91 -0.41
N ALA A 116 4.13 -1.76 -1.64
CA ALA A 116 3.65 -2.88 -2.45
C ALA A 116 4.78 -3.87 -2.77
N TRP A 117 5.98 -3.39 -3.09
CA TRP A 117 7.15 -4.23 -3.31
C TRP A 117 7.54 -5.03 -2.07
N SER A 118 7.38 -4.48 -0.85
CA SER A 118 7.64 -5.23 0.38
C SER A 118 6.74 -6.44 0.53
N GLU A 119 5.46 -6.33 0.17
CA GLU A 119 4.54 -7.47 0.15
C GLU A 119 4.88 -8.45 -0.97
N CYS A 120 5.24 -7.98 -2.15
CA CYS A 120 5.71 -8.84 -3.24
C CYS A 120 6.90 -9.71 -2.78
N ILE A 121 7.90 -9.12 -2.15
CA ILE A 121 9.07 -9.82 -1.61
C ILE A 121 8.66 -10.87 -0.54
N ARG A 122 7.67 -10.55 0.30
CA ARG A 122 7.17 -11.45 1.35
C ARG A 122 6.33 -12.59 0.78
N LEU A 123 5.61 -12.35 -0.31
CA LEU A 123 4.68 -13.28 -0.94
C LEU A 123 5.38 -14.23 -1.92
N ALA A 124 6.25 -13.73 -2.77
CA ALA A 124 6.87 -14.48 -3.86
C ALA A 124 7.47 -15.85 -3.45
N PRO A 125 8.18 -15.97 -2.31
CA PRO A 125 8.73 -17.27 -1.88
C PRO A 125 7.68 -18.33 -1.54
N LYS A 126 6.42 -17.93 -1.35
CA LYS A 126 5.30 -18.83 -0.98
C LYS A 126 4.50 -19.29 -2.19
N LEU A 127 4.76 -18.73 -3.34
CA LEU A 127 4.05 -19.02 -4.58
C LEU A 127 4.77 -20.07 -5.43
N LYS A 128 4.03 -20.66 -6.36
CA LYS A 128 4.60 -21.56 -7.36
C LYS A 128 5.35 -20.75 -8.42
N LYS A 129 6.32 -21.38 -9.09
CA LYS A 129 7.05 -20.75 -10.20
C LYS A 129 6.17 -20.35 -11.40
N SER A 130 5.00 -20.98 -11.55
CA SER A 130 4.01 -20.66 -12.58
C SER A 130 3.13 -19.47 -12.23
N ASP A 131 3.12 -19.04 -10.97
CA ASP A 131 2.27 -17.93 -10.53
C ASP A 131 2.90 -16.59 -10.95
N VAL A 132 2.05 -15.62 -11.25
CA VAL A 132 2.48 -14.29 -11.71
C VAL A 132 2.06 -13.25 -10.69
N ILE A 133 3.01 -12.40 -10.29
CA ILE A 133 2.74 -11.21 -9.48
C ILE A 133 2.92 -9.98 -10.36
N VAL A 134 1.91 -9.13 -10.42
CA VAL A 134 2.00 -7.81 -11.07
C VAL A 134 1.96 -6.74 -9.99
N VAL A 135 2.99 -5.92 -9.93
CA VAL A 135 3.10 -4.83 -8.96
C VAL A 135 2.83 -3.49 -9.66
N ASN A 136 1.86 -2.74 -9.16
CA ASN A 136 1.62 -1.37 -9.61
C ASN A 136 2.74 -0.45 -9.13
N ASN A 137 3.77 -0.29 -9.93
CA ASN A 137 4.91 0.59 -9.64
C ASN A 137 4.57 2.05 -10.00
N CYS A 138 3.53 2.60 -9.41
CA CYS A 138 3.11 3.99 -9.61
C CYS A 138 4.07 4.97 -8.95
N GLY A 139 4.30 6.11 -9.59
CA GLY A 139 5.12 7.19 -9.07
C GLY A 139 6.63 7.00 -9.27
N LYS A 140 7.31 8.13 -9.44
CA LYS A 140 8.77 8.19 -9.62
C LYS A 140 9.45 8.38 -8.27
N GLY A 141 10.44 7.56 -7.95
CA GLY A 141 11.20 7.65 -6.70
C GLY A 141 11.92 8.98 -6.49
N TYR A 142 12.17 9.72 -7.56
CA TYR A 142 12.81 11.04 -7.47
C TYR A 142 12.04 12.04 -6.58
N LYS A 143 10.72 11.95 -6.51
CA LYS A 143 9.91 12.80 -5.62
C LYS A 143 10.27 12.61 -4.14
N ASP A 144 10.71 11.40 -3.77
CA ASP A 144 11.05 11.01 -2.42
C ASP A 144 12.57 11.01 -2.17
N LYS A 145 13.36 11.54 -3.13
CA LYS A 145 14.84 11.55 -3.07
C LYS A 145 15.38 12.07 -1.74
N LYS A 146 14.80 13.16 -1.22
CA LYS A 146 15.22 13.75 0.06
C LYS A 146 15.04 12.73 1.20
N ILE A 147 13.89 12.08 1.28
CA ILE A 147 13.59 11.08 2.30
C ILE A 147 14.56 9.89 2.18
N TYR A 148 14.81 9.39 0.97
CA TYR A 148 15.77 8.31 0.77
C TYR A 148 17.18 8.68 1.21
N ILE A 149 17.64 9.92 0.93
CA ILE A 149 18.95 10.39 1.39
C ILE A 149 18.99 10.46 2.92
N GLU A 150 17.97 11.03 3.56
CA GLU A 150 17.88 11.13 5.02
C GLU A 150 17.85 9.76 5.70
N GLN A 151 17.10 8.81 5.17
CA GLN A 151 16.89 7.49 5.78
C GLN A 151 17.96 6.46 5.40
N LEU A 152 18.56 6.56 4.23
CA LEU A 152 19.50 5.57 3.70
C LEU A 152 20.92 6.09 3.54
N GLY A 153 21.13 7.40 3.62
CA GLY A 153 22.41 8.06 3.38
C GLY A 153 22.76 8.25 1.90
N TYR A 154 21.90 7.81 0.98
CA TYR A 154 22.15 7.93 -0.47
C TYR A 154 20.84 7.88 -1.28
N TYR A 155 20.94 8.30 -2.54
CA TYR A 155 19.95 8.03 -3.59
C TYR A 155 20.69 7.53 -4.83
N PRO A 156 20.32 6.39 -5.41
CA PRO A 156 20.99 5.83 -6.58
C PRO A 156 20.95 6.80 -7.79
N LYS A 157 22.04 6.88 -8.53
CA LYS A 157 22.12 7.70 -9.77
C LYS A 157 21.31 7.09 -10.90
#